data_3af44d8c9ff6a7d5ea2279d590298c63
#
_entry.id   3af44d8c9ff6a7d5ea2279d590298c63
#
_cell.length_a   1.000
_cell.length_b   1.000
_cell.length_c   1.000
_cell.angle_alpha   90.00
_cell.angle_beta   90.00
_cell.angle_gamma   90.00
#
_symmetry.space_group_name_H-M   'P 1'
#
loop_
_entity.id
_entity.type
_entity.pdbx_description
1 polymer ?
#
loop_
_entity_poly.entity_id
_entity_poly.type
_entity_poly.pdbx_seq_one_letter_code
_entity_poly.pdbx_strand_id
1 'polypeptide(L)'
;MLLKPKSEVEYLIDTYTLRQGLEKMRAHGYTAIPVISKDGEYMGCVSEGDFLWHIIDNADKIDGIKKCENYSVKEIMNKDRNPAVNIGVSMETLVERAENQNFIPVVDDRGYFIGIVTRKTIINTFCDYENVNYL
;
A
#
# COMPACT_ATOMS: atom_id res chain seq x y z
N MET A 1 2.79 -7.71 -18.48
CA MET A 1 2.31 -8.15 -17.18
C MET A 1 1.77 -6.99 -16.38
N LEU A 2 0.73 -7.21 -15.60
CA LEU A 2 0.05 -6.15 -14.83
C LEU A 2 0.83 -5.66 -13.62
N LEU A 3 1.84 -6.41 -13.19
CA LEU A 3 2.61 -6.09 -11.99
C LEU A 3 3.51 -4.88 -12.18
N LYS A 4 3.36 -3.90 -11.30
CA LYS A 4 4.34 -2.85 -11.13
C LYS A 4 5.36 -3.34 -10.09
N PRO A 5 6.63 -3.59 -10.49
CA PRO A 5 7.58 -4.24 -9.59
C PRO A 5 7.98 -3.37 -8.42
N LYS A 6 8.40 -4.00 -7.34
CA LYS A 6 8.83 -3.33 -6.11
C LYS A 6 9.82 -2.18 -6.34
N SER A 7 10.72 -2.34 -7.30
CA SER A 7 11.73 -1.30 -7.63
C SER A 7 11.11 0.00 -8.17
N GLU A 8 9.87 -0.05 -8.63
CA GLU A 8 9.14 1.10 -9.18
C GLU A 8 8.04 1.61 -8.24
N VAL A 9 7.87 0.98 -7.09
CA VAL A 9 6.80 1.27 -6.12
C VAL A 9 7.38 1.92 -4.87
N GLU A 10 6.70 2.93 -4.36
CA GLU A 10 7.04 3.49 -3.06
C GLU A 10 6.40 2.67 -1.95
N TYR A 11 7.16 2.42 -0.89
CA TYR A 11 6.70 1.69 0.28
C TYR A 11 7.38 2.24 1.53
N LEU A 12 6.83 1.91 2.70
CA LEU A 12 7.43 2.25 3.98
C LEU A 12 7.97 0.99 4.64
N ILE A 13 9.03 1.13 5.41
CA ILE A 13 9.50 0.08 6.31
C ILE A 13 8.76 0.26 7.64
N ASP A 14 8.30 -0.83 8.25
CA ASP A 14 7.48 -0.80 9.46
C ASP A 14 8.18 -0.14 10.66
N THR A 15 9.51 -0.11 10.65
CA THR A 15 10.31 0.54 11.69
C THR A 15 10.54 2.04 11.46
N TYR A 16 10.10 2.58 10.31
CA TYR A 16 10.19 4.02 10.08
C TYR A 16 9.35 4.76 11.11
N THR A 17 9.81 5.97 11.48
CA THR A 17 9.02 6.86 12.33
C THR A 17 7.81 7.37 11.54
N LEU A 18 6.78 7.82 12.26
CA LEU A 18 5.61 8.45 11.62
C LEU A 18 6.03 9.65 10.78
N ARG A 19 7.00 10.41 11.25
CA ARG A 19 7.52 11.56 10.50
C ARG A 19 8.11 11.15 9.16
N GLN A 20 8.96 10.11 9.15
CA GLN A 20 9.54 9.58 7.91
C GLN A 20 8.45 9.10 6.96
N GLY A 21 7.43 8.42 7.48
CA GLY A 21 6.30 7.96 6.68
C GLY A 21 5.51 9.11 6.08
N LEU A 22 5.17 10.12 6.87
CA LEU A 22 4.46 11.31 6.39
C LEU A 22 5.24 12.06 5.31
N GLU A 23 6.53 12.25 5.52
CA GLU A 23 7.39 12.93 4.54
C GLU A 23 7.40 12.18 3.21
N LYS A 24 7.48 10.86 3.24
CA LYS A 24 7.48 10.05 2.03
C LYS A 24 6.14 10.10 1.30
N MET A 25 5.04 9.99 2.03
CA MET A 25 3.70 10.09 1.44
C MET A 25 3.47 11.47 0.82
N ARG A 26 3.89 12.52 1.51
CA ARG A 26 3.76 13.90 1.03
C ARG A 26 4.58 14.14 -0.23
N ALA A 27 5.82 13.66 -0.25
CA ALA A 27 6.73 13.84 -1.40
C ALA A 27 6.19 13.23 -2.68
N HIS A 28 5.45 12.11 -2.57
CA HIS A 28 4.91 11.38 -3.72
C HIS A 28 3.40 11.56 -3.93
N GLY A 29 2.72 12.28 -3.04
CA GLY A 29 1.29 12.56 -3.16
C GLY A 29 0.41 11.33 -2.96
N TYR A 30 0.87 10.32 -2.24
CA TYR A 30 0.09 9.11 -2.00
C TYR A 30 -0.91 9.30 -0.87
N THR A 31 -2.11 8.70 -1.03
CA THR A 31 -3.14 8.66 0.00
C THR A 31 -3.05 7.40 0.85
N ALA A 32 -2.45 6.35 0.31
CA ALA A 32 -2.17 5.09 0.99
C ALA A 32 -0.91 4.47 0.41
N ILE A 33 -0.16 3.74 1.22
CA ILE A 33 1.13 3.19 0.84
C ILE A 33 1.36 1.84 1.51
N PRO A 34 1.95 0.85 0.79
CA PRO A 34 2.29 -0.43 1.39
C PRO A 34 3.37 -0.27 2.46
N VAL A 35 3.28 -1.13 3.48
CA VAL A 35 4.28 -1.23 4.54
C VAL A 35 4.89 -2.62 4.50
N ILE A 36 6.22 -2.68 4.47
CA ILE A 36 6.95 -3.94 4.49
C ILE A 36 7.86 -4.02 5.72
N SER A 37 8.25 -5.24 6.08
CA SER A 37 9.23 -5.44 7.13
C SER A 37 10.63 -5.10 6.60
N LYS A 38 11.57 -5.01 7.51
CA LYS A 38 12.99 -4.86 7.22
C LYS A 38 13.50 -5.96 6.28
N ASP A 39 12.93 -7.18 6.38
CA ASP A 39 13.32 -8.31 5.56
C ASP A 39 12.57 -8.39 4.22
N GLY A 40 11.60 -7.51 4.00
CA GLY A 40 10.86 -7.42 2.74
C GLY A 40 9.49 -8.09 2.75
N GLU A 41 9.03 -8.60 3.88
CA GLU A 41 7.69 -9.19 3.97
C GLU A 41 6.61 -8.11 3.95
N TYR A 42 5.50 -8.38 3.27
CA TYR A 42 4.36 -7.46 3.29
C TYR A 42 3.69 -7.47 4.66
N MET A 43 3.61 -6.32 5.31
CA MET A 43 3.07 -6.18 6.66
C MET A 43 1.65 -5.61 6.68
N GLY A 44 1.32 -4.75 5.75
CA GLY A 44 0.03 -4.08 5.72
C GLY A 44 0.11 -2.79 4.93
N CYS A 45 -0.80 -1.88 5.22
CA CYS A 45 -0.92 -0.61 4.52
C CYS A 45 -1.18 0.51 5.51
N VAL A 46 -0.67 1.69 5.21
CA VAL A 46 -0.97 2.90 5.97
C VAL A 46 -1.61 3.92 5.05
N SER A 47 -2.62 4.64 5.56
CA SER A 47 -3.30 5.70 4.82
C SER A 47 -3.15 7.03 5.55
N GLU A 48 -3.47 8.13 4.85
CA GLU A 48 -3.53 9.45 5.47
C GLU A 48 -4.45 9.45 6.69
N GLY A 49 -5.58 8.74 6.60
CA GLY A 49 -6.52 8.61 7.71
C GLY A 49 -5.90 7.97 8.95
N ASP A 50 -5.01 6.99 8.78
CA ASP A 50 -4.35 6.36 9.92
C ASP A 50 -3.48 7.35 10.69
N PHE A 51 -2.77 8.23 10.00
CA PHE A 51 -2.00 9.30 10.63
C PHE A 51 -2.92 10.29 11.34
N LEU A 52 -4.02 10.68 10.68
CA LEU A 52 -4.96 11.64 11.25
C LEU A 52 -5.61 11.11 12.53
N TRP A 53 -6.09 9.87 12.50
CA TRP A 53 -6.69 9.24 13.68
C TRP A 53 -5.71 9.11 14.83
N HIS A 54 -4.45 8.78 14.53
CA HIS A 54 -3.40 8.72 15.56
C HIS A 54 -3.19 10.09 16.20
N ILE A 55 -3.15 11.15 15.41
CA ILE A 55 -3.01 12.52 15.90
C ILE A 55 -4.20 12.89 16.80
N ILE A 56 -5.42 12.60 16.37
CA ILE A 56 -6.63 12.89 17.13
C ILE A 56 -6.66 12.12 18.45
N ASP A 57 -6.38 10.82 18.42
CA ASP A 57 -6.42 9.94 19.59
C ASP A 57 -5.35 10.29 20.61
N ASN A 58 -4.28 10.95 20.21
CA ASN A 58 -3.15 11.29 21.05
C ASN A 58 -2.94 12.81 21.15
N ALA A 59 -3.97 13.62 20.88
CA ALA A 59 -3.87 15.07 20.85
C ALA A 59 -3.29 15.67 22.14
N ASP A 60 -3.62 15.10 23.30
CA ASP A 60 -3.10 15.55 24.60
C ASP A 60 -1.65 15.16 24.83
N LYS A 61 -1.13 14.22 24.07
CA LYS A 61 0.22 13.63 24.24
C LYS A 61 1.16 14.01 23.12
N ILE A 62 0.65 14.56 22.02
CA ILE A 62 1.46 14.92 20.86
C ILE A 62 1.75 16.41 20.89
N ASP A 63 3.01 16.75 21.10
CA ASP A 63 3.53 18.12 21.02
C ASP A 63 4.03 18.38 19.61
N GLY A 64 3.10 18.44 18.66
CA GLY A 64 3.41 18.71 17.28
C GLY A 64 4.23 17.61 16.61
N ILE A 65 4.91 17.97 15.52
CA ILE A 65 5.66 17.07 14.65
C ILE A 65 6.77 16.31 15.39
N LYS A 66 7.33 16.90 16.45
CA LYS A 66 8.43 16.28 17.21
C LYS A 66 8.04 14.95 17.85
N LYS A 67 6.77 14.78 18.24
CA LYS A 67 6.34 13.50 18.84
C LYS A 67 6.04 12.42 17.82
N CYS A 68 5.88 12.77 16.54
CA CYS A 68 5.81 11.77 15.48
C CYS A 68 7.09 10.95 15.35
N GLU A 69 8.20 11.43 15.90
CA GLU A 69 9.47 10.70 15.93
C GLU A 69 9.48 9.58 16.99
N ASN A 70 8.57 9.63 17.97
CA ASN A 70 8.48 8.64 19.05
C ASN A 70 7.61 7.44 18.70
N TYR A 71 6.91 7.49 17.57
CA TYR A 71 6.02 6.43 17.11
C TYR A 71 6.53 5.87 15.80
N SER A 72 6.31 4.57 15.60
CA SER A 72 6.67 3.91 14.34
C SER A 72 5.44 3.68 13.47
N VAL A 73 5.66 3.52 12.17
CA VAL A 73 4.63 3.18 11.19
C VAL A 73 3.89 1.90 11.59
N LYS A 74 4.61 0.93 12.17
CA LYS A 74 4.04 -0.32 12.65
C LYS A 74 2.88 -0.12 13.64
N GLU A 75 2.94 0.94 14.45
CA GLU A 75 1.93 1.20 15.48
C GLU A 75 0.60 1.69 14.91
N ILE A 76 0.60 2.26 13.72
CA ILE A 76 -0.61 2.84 13.11
C ILE A 76 -1.08 2.13 11.84
N MET A 77 -0.26 1.27 11.25
CA MET A 77 -0.64 0.58 10.02
C MET A 77 -1.83 -0.35 10.24
N ASN A 78 -2.62 -0.56 9.20
CA ASN A 78 -3.72 -1.51 9.20
C ASN A 78 -3.29 -2.77 8.45
N LYS A 79 -3.23 -3.89 9.17
CA LYS A 79 -2.83 -5.19 8.62
C LYS A 79 -3.87 -5.79 7.69
N ASP A 80 -5.13 -5.40 7.85
CA ASP A 80 -6.25 -5.96 7.11
C ASP A 80 -6.66 -5.11 5.91
N ARG A 81 -6.11 -3.90 5.80
CA ARG A 81 -6.37 -3.05 4.64
C ARG A 81 -5.47 -3.47 3.48
N ASN A 82 -6.06 -3.58 2.30
CA ASN A 82 -5.35 -3.98 1.09
C ASN A 82 -4.60 -5.30 1.28
N PRO A 83 -5.31 -6.39 1.60
CA PRO A 83 -4.64 -7.68 1.74
C PRO A 83 -3.93 -8.08 0.45
N ALA A 84 -2.76 -8.70 0.61
CA ALA A 84 -1.94 -9.11 -0.52
C ALA A 84 -2.50 -10.35 -1.22
N VAL A 85 -2.11 -10.52 -2.47
CA VAL A 85 -2.36 -11.75 -3.24
C VAL A 85 -1.03 -12.38 -3.62
N ASN A 86 -1.04 -13.69 -3.86
CA ASN A 86 0.12 -14.40 -4.35
C ASN A 86 0.34 -14.09 -5.84
N ILE A 87 1.58 -14.13 -6.30
CA ILE A 87 1.95 -13.86 -7.69
C ILE A 87 1.20 -14.76 -8.69
N GLY A 88 0.77 -15.95 -8.26
CA GLY A 88 -0.01 -16.87 -9.08
C GLY A 88 -1.50 -16.58 -9.15
N VAL A 89 -1.96 -15.45 -8.62
CA VAL A 89 -3.38 -15.09 -8.57
C VAL A 89 -4.00 -15.00 -9.97
N SER A 90 -5.28 -15.41 -10.07
CA SER A 90 -6.04 -15.29 -11.32
C SER A 90 -6.45 -13.84 -11.58
N MET A 91 -6.69 -13.51 -12.85
CA MET A 91 -7.25 -12.21 -13.25
C MET A 91 -8.61 -11.98 -12.59
N GLU A 92 -9.42 -13.03 -12.49
CA GLU A 92 -10.74 -12.96 -11.86
C GLU A 92 -10.66 -12.48 -10.41
N THR A 93 -9.72 -13.02 -9.63
CA THR A 93 -9.49 -12.60 -8.26
C THR A 93 -9.00 -11.15 -8.20
N LEU A 94 -8.13 -10.75 -9.12
CA LEU A 94 -7.67 -9.35 -9.18
C LEU A 94 -8.81 -8.38 -9.43
N VAL A 95 -9.74 -8.72 -10.32
CA VAL A 95 -10.92 -7.90 -10.59
C VAL A 95 -11.80 -7.76 -9.35
N GLU A 96 -12.03 -8.86 -8.63
CA GLU A 96 -12.79 -8.85 -7.39
C GLU A 96 -12.15 -7.94 -6.33
N ARG A 97 -10.85 -8.06 -6.17
CA ARG A 97 -10.10 -7.21 -5.21
C ARG A 97 -10.15 -5.74 -5.58
N ALA A 98 -10.10 -5.43 -6.88
CA ALA A 98 -10.12 -4.06 -7.37
C ALA A 98 -11.42 -3.31 -7.05
N GLU A 99 -12.50 -4.02 -6.75
CA GLU A 99 -13.75 -3.38 -6.32
C GLU A 99 -13.57 -2.59 -5.02
N ASN A 100 -12.70 -3.06 -4.14
CA ASN A 100 -12.51 -2.51 -2.80
C ASN A 100 -11.10 -1.96 -2.54
N GLN A 101 -10.17 -2.15 -3.47
CA GLN A 101 -8.77 -1.76 -3.30
C GLN A 101 -8.29 -0.94 -4.50
N ASN A 102 -7.67 0.20 -4.24
CA ASN A 102 -7.06 1.02 -5.29
C ASN A 102 -5.81 0.38 -5.85
N PHE A 103 -5.09 -0.34 -5.00
CA PHE A 103 -3.96 -1.16 -5.41
C PHE A 103 -4.00 -2.48 -4.65
N ILE A 104 -3.41 -3.49 -5.27
CA ILE A 104 -3.37 -4.85 -4.72
C ILE A 104 -1.91 -5.22 -4.53
N PRO A 105 -1.44 -5.37 -3.28
CA PRO A 105 -0.08 -5.83 -3.03
C PRO A 105 0.08 -7.27 -3.51
N VAL A 106 1.24 -7.57 -4.08
CA VAL A 106 1.56 -8.89 -4.59
C VAL A 106 2.76 -9.42 -3.83
N VAL A 107 2.66 -10.66 -3.37
CA VAL A 107 3.73 -11.35 -2.66
C VAL A 107 4.11 -12.64 -3.37
N ASP A 108 5.33 -13.12 -3.12
CA ASP A 108 5.76 -14.45 -3.55
C ASP A 108 5.30 -15.53 -2.57
N ASP A 109 5.69 -16.78 -2.81
CA ASP A 109 5.26 -17.91 -1.98
C ASP A 109 5.76 -17.85 -0.53
N ARG A 110 6.72 -16.99 -0.25
CA ARG A 110 7.27 -16.79 1.10
C ARG A 110 6.66 -15.57 1.81
N GLY A 111 5.77 -14.84 1.14
CA GLY A 111 5.17 -13.63 1.69
C GLY A 111 5.99 -12.36 1.46
N TYR A 112 7.06 -12.41 0.66
CA TYR A 112 7.84 -11.23 0.34
C TYR A 112 7.11 -10.35 -0.67
N PHE A 113 7.10 -9.06 -0.40
CA PHE A 113 6.49 -8.06 -1.26
C PHE A 113 7.30 -7.91 -2.55
N ILE A 114 6.64 -8.13 -3.70
CA ILE A 114 7.30 -8.05 -5.01
C ILE A 114 6.77 -6.91 -5.88
N GLY A 115 5.67 -6.30 -5.51
CA GLY A 115 5.10 -5.18 -6.25
C GLY A 115 3.62 -5.02 -6.00
N ILE A 116 2.98 -4.24 -6.87
CA ILE A 116 1.53 -4.00 -6.79
C ILE A 116 0.89 -4.14 -8.15
N VAL A 117 -0.42 -4.38 -8.14
CA VAL A 117 -1.28 -4.24 -9.32
C VAL A 117 -2.27 -3.13 -8.99
N THR A 118 -2.36 -2.11 -9.83
CA THR A 118 -3.27 -0.99 -9.60
C THR A 118 -4.62 -1.23 -10.26
N ARG A 119 -5.68 -0.66 -9.67
CA ARG A 119 -7.01 -0.67 -10.25
C ARG A 119 -7.00 -0.10 -11.67
N LYS A 120 -6.28 0.99 -11.88
CA LYS A 120 -6.15 1.64 -13.18
C LYS A 120 -5.59 0.68 -14.24
N THR A 121 -4.55 -0.08 -13.90
CA THR A 121 -3.94 -1.03 -14.83
C THR A 121 -4.93 -2.15 -15.20
N ILE A 122 -5.70 -2.64 -14.22
CA ILE A 122 -6.73 -3.66 -14.46
C ILE A 122 -7.78 -3.13 -15.43
N ILE A 123 -8.30 -1.93 -15.19
CA ILE A 123 -9.29 -1.30 -16.04
C ILE A 123 -8.77 -1.11 -17.45
N ASN A 124 -7.57 -0.57 -17.60
CA ASN A 124 -6.97 -0.34 -18.91
C ASN A 124 -6.77 -1.64 -19.69
N THR A 125 -6.34 -2.69 -19.02
CA THR A 125 -6.17 -4.02 -19.64
C THR A 125 -7.50 -4.57 -20.14
N PHE A 126 -8.56 -4.43 -19.35
CA PHE A 126 -9.90 -4.84 -19.75
C PHE A 126 -10.42 -4.07 -20.94
N CYS A 127 -10.27 -2.75 -20.94
CA CYS A 127 -10.69 -1.90 -22.04
C CYS A 127 -9.94 -2.21 -23.33
N ASP A 128 -8.64 -2.41 -23.26
CA ASP A 128 -7.81 -2.75 -24.41
C ASP A 128 -8.21 -4.12 -24.98
N TYR A 129 -8.48 -5.09 -24.14
CA TYR A 129 -8.95 -6.40 -24.55
C TYR A 129 -10.30 -6.32 -25.26
N GLU A 130 -11.24 -5.57 -24.72
CA GLU A 130 -12.55 -5.37 -25.36
C GLU A 130 -12.43 -4.64 -26.69
N ASN A 131 -11.60 -3.61 -26.77
CA ASN A 131 -11.36 -2.87 -28.00
C ASN A 131 -10.79 -3.77 -29.11
N VAL A 132 -9.88 -4.66 -28.76
CA VAL A 132 -9.32 -5.64 -29.71
C VAL A 132 -10.39 -6.59 -30.21
N ASN A 133 -11.32 -6.99 -29.35
CA ASN A 133 -12.42 -7.91 -29.74
C ASN A 133 -13.49 -7.27 -30.63
N TYR A 134 -13.60 -5.96 -30.62
CA TYR A 134 -14.54 -5.23 -31.45
C TYR A 134 -13.96 -4.85 -32.83
N LEU A 135 -12.69 -5.05 -33.01
CA LEU A 135 -12.00 -4.77 -34.27
C LEU A 135 -11.91 -6.03 -35.14
#